data_fa178a5b7386700da303cf097938d114
#
_entry.id   fa178a5b7386700da303cf097938d114
#
_cell.length_a   1.000
_cell.length_b   1.000
_cell.length_c   1.000
_cell.angle_alpha   90.00
_cell.angle_beta   90.00
_cell.angle_gamma   90.00
#
_symmetry.space_group_name_H-M   'P 1'
#
loop_
_entity.id
_entity.type
_entity.pdbx_description
1 polymer ?
#
loop_
_entity_poly.entity_id
_entity_poly.type
_entity_poly.pdbx_seq_one_letter_code
_entity_poly.pdbx_strand_id
1 'polypeptide(L)'
;CASGNKDAGKDNLKPEYYGKFSDYLIDVCKHYKDEYGIEFKTLDPFNEPNTNYWGANGGQEGCHFDPASQVKLIRVIYPKLKNSGLKTVLSASDETSVSTAIGELQLFVKEGDIVPMLGQFNVHTYGGDIRDKANLKDLVTETRLPFWMSETGAGGTGLAGNLSMAQRMFDDLNYLQPQAWIDWQFVEENNDQWCLVRGNFNNQTYNIVKNFYVRMQVTRFIRQGYTMLGTGRNDILAAVSPTGDKVVVVMLNTSTDEKNISIDLTPLKQVDNLAELYVTNSNLNCKRMADVEVVDGIANYTMGGQEISTMIFSTDAGKGVEYFTEGMPYMFVSRASTSPLTLNGGSLQLSSLCVADSMQRWYFNKLSDDTYNIYTMLNGKKLALTDDGSYYLAATPLDPSNKGQQFKVENIGDNSYKVTSASNGKLLDLEGEHLEIGTKVGLWQASATGGNAHREWRILSVPFTAVPMSGETTADDIASEPTLVYSANGEIIIVSLSASSSMYSVYNIKGQMVTNGAIKSAVTKIPVEKGFYVVRCGNEAEKVMVK
;
A
#
# COMPACT_ATOMS: atom_id res chain seq x y z
N CYS A 1 -8.96 34.45 -7.61
CA CYS A 1 -8.88 33.72 -8.86
C CYS A 1 -8.77 34.62 -10.05
N ALA A 2 -7.74 34.48 -10.87
CA ALA A 2 -7.46 35.41 -12.01
C ALA A 2 -8.53 35.31 -13.12
N SER A 3 -9.33 34.28 -13.17
CA SER A 3 -10.36 34.11 -14.19
C SER A 3 -11.58 35.00 -13.97
N GLY A 4 -11.93 35.22 -12.72
CA GLY A 4 -13.23 35.76 -12.38
C GLY A 4 -14.41 34.91 -12.86
N ASN A 5 -14.19 33.63 -13.22
CA ASN A 5 -15.27 32.74 -13.57
C ASN A 5 -16.06 32.40 -12.32
N LYS A 6 -17.32 32.75 -12.31
CA LYS A 6 -18.24 32.48 -11.19
C LYS A 6 -18.94 31.13 -11.26
N ASP A 7 -18.78 30.44 -12.39
CA ASP A 7 -19.35 29.11 -12.59
C ASP A 7 -18.47 28.07 -11.89
N ALA A 8 -19.02 27.42 -10.88
CA ALA A 8 -18.30 26.49 -10.03
C ALA A 8 -17.83 25.21 -10.76
N GLY A 9 -18.45 24.86 -11.88
CA GLY A 9 -18.11 23.67 -12.67
C GLY A 9 -17.25 23.98 -13.89
N LYS A 10 -16.50 25.08 -13.89
CA LYS A 10 -15.60 25.46 -15.00
C LYS A 10 -14.28 25.97 -14.47
N ASP A 11 -13.24 25.82 -15.30
CA ASP A 11 -11.90 26.33 -14.99
C ASP A 11 -11.91 27.77 -14.51
N ASN A 12 -11.38 27.99 -13.32
CA ASN A 12 -11.32 29.33 -12.74
C ASN A 12 -10.02 30.06 -13.07
N LEU A 13 -8.93 29.36 -13.36
CA LEU A 13 -7.67 29.93 -13.77
C LEU A 13 -7.57 29.99 -15.30
N LYS A 14 -7.35 31.19 -15.84
CA LYS A 14 -7.14 31.36 -17.29
C LYS A 14 -5.82 30.73 -17.72
N PRO A 15 -5.77 30.01 -18.85
CA PRO A 15 -4.55 29.31 -19.31
C PRO A 15 -3.33 30.21 -19.47
N GLU A 16 -3.51 31.47 -19.86
CA GLU A 16 -2.42 32.45 -19.98
C GLU A 16 -1.75 32.80 -18.64
N TYR A 17 -2.35 32.43 -17.52
CA TYR A 17 -1.78 32.64 -16.18
C TYR A 17 -1.16 31.36 -15.59
N TYR A 18 -1.21 30.22 -16.24
CA TYR A 18 -0.61 28.98 -15.73
C TYR A 18 0.87 29.16 -15.39
N GLY A 19 1.62 29.88 -16.23
CA GLY A 19 3.02 30.19 -15.98
C GLY A 19 3.24 31.04 -14.73
N LYS A 20 2.44 32.11 -14.52
CA LYS A 20 2.53 32.96 -13.32
C LYS A 20 2.07 32.26 -12.06
N PHE A 21 1.03 31.41 -12.14
CA PHE A 21 0.57 30.59 -11.03
C PHE A 21 1.65 29.60 -10.60
N SER A 22 2.30 28.97 -11.57
CA SER A 22 3.43 28.07 -11.30
C SER A 22 4.59 28.79 -10.61
N ASP A 23 4.96 29.98 -11.10
CA ASP A 23 6.02 30.80 -10.49
C ASP A 23 5.67 31.15 -9.05
N TYR A 24 4.43 31.58 -8.79
CA TYR A 24 3.95 31.94 -7.47
C TYR A 24 4.09 30.76 -6.48
N LEU A 25 3.63 29.55 -6.85
CA LEU A 25 3.72 28.38 -5.99
C LEU A 25 5.17 27.99 -5.69
N ILE A 26 6.04 28.05 -6.71
CA ILE A 26 7.47 27.75 -6.56
C ILE A 26 8.15 28.80 -5.67
N ASP A 27 7.80 30.08 -5.83
CA ASP A 27 8.35 31.17 -5.01
C ASP A 27 7.93 31.04 -3.54
N VAL A 28 6.71 30.58 -3.25
CA VAL A 28 6.27 30.22 -1.89
C VAL A 28 7.17 29.12 -1.32
N CYS A 29 7.42 28.04 -2.07
CA CYS A 29 8.31 26.96 -1.62
C CYS A 29 9.74 27.45 -1.35
N LYS A 30 10.29 28.32 -2.22
CA LYS A 30 11.60 28.94 -2.01
C LYS A 30 11.63 29.81 -0.78
N HIS A 31 10.60 30.66 -0.57
CA HIS A 31 10.49 31.51 0.60
C HIS A 31 10.56 30.70 1.90
N TYR A 32 9.79 29.62 2.01
CA TYR A 32 9.84 28.75 3.20
C TYR A 32 11.21 28.10 3.40
N LYS A 33 11.87 27.71 2.31
CA LYS A 33 13.23 27.17 2.38
C LYS A 33 14.23 28.24 2.84
N ASP A 34 14.19 29.41 2.25
CA ASP A 34 15.19 30.46 2.47
C ASP A 34 15.02 31.15 3.85
N GLU A 35 13.77 31.44 4.25
CA GLU A 35 13.48 32.15 5.48
C GLU A 35 13.35 31.25 6.71
N TYR A 36 12.85 30.02 6.54
CA TYR A 36 12.55 29.13 7.67
C TYR A 36 13.35 27.81 7.65
N GLY A 37 14.15 27.56 6.62
CA GLY A 37 14.88 26.30 6.45
C GLY A 37 13.97 25.09 6.18
N ILE A 38 12.72 25.33 5.77
CA ILE A 38 11.71 24.28 5.50
C ILE A 38 11.66 24.03 4.00
N GLU A 39 12.21 22.90 3.56
CA GLU A 39 12.10 22.44 2.18
C GLU A 39 10.96 21.40 2.06
N PHE A 40 9.90 21.76 1.36
CA PHE A 40 8.77 20.86 1.15
C PHE A 40 9.17 19.65 0.32
N LYS A 41 8.65 18.47 0.68
CA LYS A 41 8.88 17.23 -0.07
C LYS A 41 8.15 17.28 -1.41
N THR A 42 6.89 17.68 -1.39
CA THR A 42 6.02 17.75 -2.58
C THR A 42 5.35 19.11 -2.70
N LEU A 43 4.97 19.48 -3.91
CA LEU A 43 4.11 20.61 -4.24
C LEU A 43 2.95 20.07 -5.06
N ASP A 44 1.73 20.18 -4.53
CA ASP A 44 0.50 19.91 -5.25
C ASP A 44 -0.13 21.25 -5.68
N PRO A 45 -0.35 21.49 -6.98
CA PRO A 45 -0.96 22.74 -7.46
C PRO A 45 -2.49 22.69 -7.39
N PHE A 46 -3.07 21.59 -6.95
CA PHE A 46 -4.50 21.35 -6.92
C PHE A 46 -5.00 21.13 -5.51
N ASN A 47 -6.28 21.38 -5.29
CA ASN A 47 -7.06 20.91 -4.15
C ASN A 47 -8.49 20.71 -4.61
N GLU A 48 -8.95 19.46 -4.62
CA GLU A 48 -10.29 19.06 -5.05
C GLU A 48 -10.71 19.68 -6.38
N PRO A 49 -9.83 19.62 -7.40
CA PRO A 49 -9.95 20.46 -8.58
C PRO A 49 -11.17 20.13 -9.44
N ASN A 50 -11.56 18.86 -9.55
CA ASN A 50 -12.66 18.43 -10.41
C ASN A 50 -13.99 18.36 -9.65
N THR A 51 -14.33 19.44 -8.96
CA THR A 51 -15.58 19.59 -8.20
C THR A 51 -16.38 20.80 -8.69
N ASN A 52 -17.63 20.92 -8.22
CA ASN A 52 -18.55 21.98 -8.67
C ASN A 52 -18.85 23.03 -7.61
N TYR A 53 -18.02 23.20 -6.58
CA TYR A 53 -18.26 24.16 -5.51
C TYR A 53 -17.25 25.33 -5.46
N TRP A 54 -16.23 25.36 -6.31
CA TRP A 54 -15.26 26.46 -6.39
C TRP A 54 -15.78 27.68 -7.15
N GLY A 55 -16.97 28.15 -6.80
CA GLY A 55 -17.58 29.32 -7.44
C GLY A 55 -17.25 30.63 -6.72
N ALA A 56 -17.54 31.77 -7.38
CA ALA A 56 -17.25 33.09 -6.86
C ALA A 56 -17.95 33.43 -5.52
N ASN A 57 -19.04 32.73 -5.19
CA ASN A 57 -19.80 32.90 -3.95
C ASN A 57 -19.62 31.67 -3.03
N GLY A 58 -18.59 30.88 -3.22
CA GLY A 58 -18.25 29.75 -2.36
C GLY A 58 -17.86 30.18 -0.96
N GLY A 59 -18.00 29.29 0.04
CA GLY A 59 -17.66 29.55 1.43
C GLY A 59 -16.15 29.44 1.73
N GLN A 60 -15.33 29.02 0.76
CA GLN A 60 -13.89 28.84 0.90
C GLN A 60 -13.17 29.12 -0.42
N GLU A 61 -11.89 29.40 -0.34
CA GLU A 61 -11.02 29.60 -1.49
C GLU A 61 -10.72 28.26 -2.16
N GLY A 62 -10.71 28.27 -3.50
CA GLY A 62 -10.36 27.11 -4.31
C GLY A 62 -10.38 27.42 -5.79
N CYS A 63 -9.96 26.45 -6.57
CA CYS A 63 -9.86 26.62 -8.02
C CYS A 63 -10.27 25.33 -8.74
N HIS A 64 -11.30 25.44 -9.56
CA HIS A 64 -11.71 24.34 -10.43
C HIS A 64 -10.72 24.20 -11.60
N PHE A 65 -10.33 22.97 -11.87
CA PHE A 65 -9.61 22.57 -13.06
C PHE A 65 -10.27 21.29 -13.62
N ASP A 66 -10.76 21.37 -14.84
CA ASP A 66 -11.12 20.16 -15.57
C ASP A 66 -9.92 19.22 -15.71
N PRO A 67 -10.08 17.88 -15.80
CA PRO A 67 -8.97 16.93 -15.95
C PRO A 67 -7.98 17.29 -17.06
N ALA A 68 -8.48 17.73 -18.22
CA ALA A 68 -7.62 18.18 -19.33
C ALA A 68 -6.84 19.46 -19.02
N SER A 69 -7.31 20.26 -18.09
CA SER A 69 -6.63 21.50 -17.67
C SER A 69 -5.60 21.22 -16.59
N GLN A 70 -5.81 20.22 -15.73
CA GLN A 70 -4.79 19.70 -14.83
C GLN A 70 -3.58 19.19 -15.63
N VAL A 71 -3.78 18.38 -16.66
CA VAL A 71 -2.73 17.93 -17.58
C VAL A 71 -1.92 19.09 -18.15
N LYS A 72 -2.61 20.15 -18.62
CA LYS A 72 -1.91 21.34 -19.17
C LYS A 72 -1.10 22.06 -18.12
N LEU A 73 -1.62 22.24 -16.89
CA LEU A 73 -0.90 22.90 -15.82
C LEU A 73 0.32 22.09 -15.37
N ILE A 74 0.21 20.77 -15.27
CA ILE A 74 1.34 19.89 -14.94
C ILE A 74 2.48 20.08 -15.95
N ARG A 75 2.19 20.12 -17.25
CA ARG A 75 3.18 20.37 -18.29
C ARG A 75 3.85 21.74 -18.19
N VAL A 76 3.19 22.72 -17.60
CA VAL A 76 3.76 24.08 -17.38
C VAL A 76 4.60 24.14 -16.11
N ILE A 77 4.10 23.61 -15.00
CA ILE A 77 4.75 23.73 -13.69
C ILE A 77 5.95 22.78 -13.55
N TYR A 78 5.89 21.57 -14.09
CA TYR A 78 6.94 20.58 -13.92
C TYR A 78 8.33 21.07 -14.34
N PRO A 79 8.56 21.59 -15.58
CA PRO A 79 9.86 22.07 -15.97
C PRO A 79 10.35 23.26 -15.13
N LYS A 80 9.44 24.13 -14.67
CA LYS A 80 9.77 25.25 -13.80
C LYS A 80 10.23 24.76 -12.41
N LEU A 81 9.50 23.84 -11.81
CA LEU A 81 9.84 23.25 -10.51
C LEU A 81 11.17 22.48 -10.60
N LYS A 82 11.35 21.66 -11.61
CA LYS A 82 12.59 20.91 -11.85
C LYS A 82 13.81 21.80 -11.96
N ASN A 83 13.67 23.00 -12.56
CA ASN A 83 14.75 23.95 -12.75
C ASN A 83 14.84 25.01 -11.63
N SER A 84 14.04 24.89 -10.58
CA SER A 84 13.95 25.90 -9.50
C SER A 84 15.10 25.89 -8.49
N GLY A 85 15.87 24.79 -8.43
CA GLY A 85 16.89 24.53 -7.41
C GLY A 85 16.32 23.93 -6.10
N LEU A 86 15.02 23.64 -6.05
CA LEU A 86 14.38 22.91 -4.95
C LEU A 86 14.51 21.40 -5.16
N LYS A 87 14.52 20.63 -4.04
CA LYS A 87 14.37 19.18 -4.07
C LYS A 87 12.90 18.74 -4.10
N THR A 88 11.99 19.68 -3.97
CA THR A 88 10.54 19.48 -4.01
C THR A 88 10.14 18.87 -5.33
N VAL A 89 9.36 17.81 -5.29
CA VAL A 89 8.79 17.15 -6.48
C VAL A 89 7.31 17.53 -6.66
N LEU A 90 6.81 17.40 -7.88
CA LEU A 90 5.41 17.68 -8.17
C LEU A 90 4.54 16.52 -7.69
N SER A 91 3.43 16.81 -7.01
CA SER A 91 2.35 15.85 -6.72
C SER A 91 1.06 16.25 -7.42
N ALA A 92 0.13 15.33 -7.54
CA ALA A 92 -1.23 15.52 -8.02
C ALA A 92 -2.09 14.31 -7.57
N SER A 93 -3.43 14.40 -7.54
CA SER A 93 -4.19 15.62 -7.89
C SER A 93 -5.06 16.12 -6.72
N ASP A 94 -5.01 15.51 -5.56
CA ASP A 94 -5.83 15.86 -4.39
C ASP A 94 -7.34 15.92 -4.74
N GLU A 95 -7.83 14.96 -5.55
CA GLU A 95 -9.25 14.85 -5.87
C GLU A 95 -10.08 14.52 -4.64
N THR A 96 -11.27 15.11 -4.52
CA THR A 96 -12.18 14.96 -3.36
C THR A 96 -12.53 13.52 -3.01
N SER A 97 -12.62 12.67 -4.03
CA SER A 97 -13.06 11.28 -3.88
C SER A 97 -12.19 10.31 -4.66
N VAL A 98 -12.16 9.09 -4.14
CA VAL A 98 -11.43 7.98 -4.77
C VAL A 98 -11.95 7.69 -6.17
N SER A 99 -13.26 7.73 -6.39
CA SER A 99 -13.86 7.47 -7.70
C SER A 99 -13.47 8.54 -8.75
N THR A 100 -13.37 9.81 -8.34
CA THR A 100 -12.89 10.89 -9.22
C THR A 100 -11.41 10.70 -9.53
N ALA A 101 -10.60 10.40 -8.53
CA ALA A 101 -9.17 10.16 -8.67
C ALA A 101 -8.82 9.00 -9.62
N ILE A 102 -9.65 7.95 -9.66
CA ILE A 102 -9.48 6.85 -10.64
C ILE A 102 -9.53 7.40 -12.07
N GLY A 103 -10.55 8.20 -12.38
CA GLY A 103 -10.69 8.78 -13.73
C GLY A 103 -9.54 9.71 -14.08
N GLU A 104 -9.09 10.50 -13.13
CA GLU A 104 -7.97 11.42 -13.30
C GLU A 104 -6.65 10.68 -13.54
N LEU A 105 -6.33 9.69 -12.72
CA LEU A 105 -5.11 8.91 -12.88
C LEU A 105 -5.11 8.10 -14.20
N GLN A 106 -6.26 7.58 -14.61
CA GLN A 106 -6.41 6.92 -15.93
C GLN A 106 -6.10 7.89 -17.08
N LEU A 107 -6.51 9.16 -16.96
CA LEU A 107 -6.15 10.19 -17.94
C LEU A 107 -4.65 10.46 -17.93
N PHE A 108 -4.02 10.60 -16.75
CA PHE A 108 -2.58 10.82 -16.63
C PHE A 108 -1.78 9.67 -17.25
N VAL A 109 -2.19 8.42 -17.02
CA VAL A 109 -1.57 7.24 -17.66
C VAL A 109 -1.75 7.26 -19.17
N LYS A 110 -2.95 7.62 -19.66
CA LYS A 110 -3.25 7.70 -21.10
C LYS A 110 -2.41 8.75 -21.83
N GLU A 111 -2.16 9.90 -21.19
CA GLU A 111 -1.34 10.98 -21.75
C GLU A 111 0.15 10.61 -21.88
N GLY A 112 0.61 9.59 -21.14
CA GLY A 112 1.93 8.99 -21.26
C GLY A 112 3.10 9.80 -20.71
N ASP A 113 3.05 11.13 -20.77
CA ASP A 113 4.09 12.03 -20.28
C ASP A 113 3.83 12.56 -18.86
N ILE A 114 2.60 12.47 -18.35
CA ILE A 114 2.22 13.07 -17.07
C ILE A 114 2.77 12.26 -15.88
N VAL A 115 2.56 10.95 -15.84
CA VAL A 115 3.03 10.09 -14.75
C VAL A 115 4.54 10.27 -14.49
N PRO A 116 5.43 10.30 -15.51
CA PRO A 116 6.85 10.59 -15.31
C PRO A 116 7.18 11.99 -14.76
N MET A 117 6.25 12.93 -14.82
CA MET A 117 6.42 14.28 -14.24
C MET A 117 6.07 14.34 -12.77
N LEU A 118 5.36 13.34 -12.24
CA LEU A 118 4.92 13.29 -10.86
C LEU A 118 5.93 12.54 -9.99
N GLY A 119 6.15 13.04 -8.79
CA GLY A 119 6.91 12.35 -7.74
C GLY A 119 6.01 11.70 -6.69
N GLN A 120 4.69 11.99 -6.71
CA GLN A 120 3.72 11.44 -5.78
C GLN A 120 2.31 11.62 -6.35
N PHE A 121 1.41 10.66 -6.05
CA PHE A 121 -0.02 10.79 -6.30
C PHE A 121 -0.77 10.93 -4.98
N ASN A 122 -1.74 11.86 -4.93
CA ASN A 122 -2.53 12.17 -3.75
C ASN A 122 -4.02 12.01 -4.03
N VAL A 123 -4.79 11.70 -2.98
CA VAL A 123 -6.26 11.63 -3.03
C VAL A 123 -6.87 11.98 -1.68
N HIS A 124 -8.05 12.62 -1.69
CA HIS A 124 -8.94 12.71 -0.55
C HIS A 124 -9.92 11.54 -0.52
N THR A 125 -10.42 11.16 0.65
CA THR A 125 -11.36 10.05 0.79
C THR A 125 -12.72 10.48 1.36
N TYR A 126 -13.22 11.63 0.92
CA TYR A 126 -14.59 12.05 1.26
C TYR A 126 -15.66 11.21 0.58
N GLY A 127 -15.33 10.54 -0.53
CA GLY A 127 -16.18 9.62 -1.27
C GLY A 127 -15.42 8.42 -1.86
N GLY A 128 -16.19 7.43 -2.27
CA GLY A 128 -15.70 6.14 -2.80
C GLY A 128 -15.90 4.98 -1.83
N ASP A 129 -16.34 3.86 -2.34
CA ASP A 129 -16.50 2.62 -1.57
C ASP A 129 -15.17 1.83 -1.47
N ILE A 130 -15.19 0.68 -0.78
CA ILE A 130 -13.99 -0.15 -0.61
C ILE A 130 -13.47 -0.74 -1.93
N ARG A 131 -14.33 -0.91 -2.93
CA ARG A 131 -13.92 -1.39 -4.27
C ARG A 131 -13.22 -0.28 -5.04
N ASP A 132 -13.71 0.95 -4.96
CA ASP A 132 -13.03 2.10 -5.53
C ASP A 132 -11.64 2.26 -4.92
N LYS A 133 -11.52 2.13 -3.59
CA LYS A 133 -10.23 2.18 -2.87
C LYS A 133 -9.25 1.12 -3.37
N ALA A 134 -9.70 -0.13 -3.48
CA ALA A 134 -8.87 -1.22 -4.00
C ALA A 134 -8.48 -0.99 -5.47
N ASN A 135 -9.42 -0.53 -6.31
CA ASN A 135 -9.15 -0.22 -7.70
C ASN A 135 -8.14 0.92 -7.87
N LEU A 136 -8.26 1.99 -7.07
CA LEU A 136 -7.29 3.08 -7.11
C LEU A 136 -5.91 2.62 -6.64
N LYS A 137 -5.83 1.85 -5.56
CA LYS A 137 -4.58 1.24 -5.09
C LYS A 137 -3.89 0.46 -6.20
N ASP A 138 -4.63 -0.41 -6.91
CA ASP A 138 -4.06 -1.22 -7.99
C ASP A 138 -3.56 -0.33 -9.13
N LEU A 139 -4.35 0.67 -9.53
CA LEU A 139 -3.96 1.63 -10.57
C LEU A 139 -2.71 2.43 -10.20
N VAL A 140 -2.64 2.94 -8.96
CA VAL A 140 -1.44 3.65 -8.46
C VAL A 140 -0.23 2.72 -8.42
N THR A 141 -0.42 1.47 -8.00
CA THR A 141 0.66 0.46 -8.00
C THR A 141 1.24 0.25 -9.38
N GLU A 142 0.41 0.26 -10.43
CA GLU A 142 0.88 0.18 -11.82
C GLU A 142 1.71 1.40 -12.23
N THR A 143 1.38 2.59 -11.73
CA THR A 143 2.17 3.81 -11.99
C THR A 143 3.46 3.89 -11.19
N ARG A 144 3.51 3.17 -10.06
CA ARG A 144 4.67 3.11 -9.14
C ARG A 144 4.96 4.43 -8.41
N LEU A 145 4.03 5.35 -8.41
CA LEU A 145 4.16 6.58 -7.66
C LEU A 145 4.00 6.32 -6.15
N PRO A 146 4.73 7.02 -5.29
CA PRO A 146 4.33 7.17 -3.89
C PRO A 146 2.89 7.64 -3.80
N PHE A 147 2.14 7.09 -2.83
CA PHE A 147 0.71 7.31 -2.73
C PHE A 147 0.30 7.78 -1.34
N TRP A 148 -0.36 8.93 -1.24
CA TRP A 148 -0.88 9.47 0.01
C TRP A 148 -2.39 9.66 -0.05
N MET A 149 -3.05 9.31 1.02
CA MET A 149 -4.35 9.87 1.35
C MET A 149 -4.08 11.20 2.09
N SER A 150 -4.17 12.29 1.34
CA SER A 150 -3.66 13.61 1.73
C SER A 150 -4.65 14.42 2.54
N GLU A 151 -5.93 14.08 2.48
CA GLU A 151 -6.96 14.75 3.27
C GLU A 151 -8.23 13.90 3.41
N THR A 152 -8.76 13.84 4.62
CA THR A 152 -10.14 13.43 4.89
C THR A 152 -10.54 13.89 6.29
N GLY A 153 -11.83 14.09 6.53
CA GLY A 153 -12.32 14.55 7.82
C GLY A 153 -13.83 14.35 7.99
N ALA A 154 -14.32 14.79 9.13
CA ALA A 154 -15.73 14.84 9.53
C ALA A 154 -16.56 13.56 9.38
N GLY A 155 -16.56 12.75 10.43
CA GLY A 155 -17.50 11.62 10.56
C GLY A 155 -18.78 11.94 11.34
N GLY A 156 -18.99 13.20 11.73
CA GLY A 156 -20.06 13.63 12.62
C GLY A 156 -19.60 13.91 14.05
N THR A 157 -20.52 14.38 14.90
CA THR A 157 -20.24 14.73 16.29
C THR A 157 -20.29 13.54 17.23
N GLY A 158 -19.60 13.67 18.36
CA GLY A 158 -19.61 12.69 19.43
C GLY A 158 -18.88 11.39 19.10
N LEU A 159 -18.94 10.43 20.00
CA LEU A 159 -18.19 9.18 19.86
C LEU A 159 -18.59 8.39 18.62
N ALA A 160 -19.88 8.25 18.33
CA ALA A 160 -20.36 7.51 17.15
C ALA A 160 -19.82 8.11 15.84
N GLY A 161 -19.83 9.45 15.72
CA GLY A 161 -19.24 10.13 14.55
C GLY A 161 -17.73 9.92 14.47
N ASN A 162 -17.03 9.99 15.59
CA ASN A 162 -15.58 9.75 15.63
C ASN A 162 -15.21 8.31 15.27
N LEU A 163 -16.01 7.32 15.69
CA LEU A 163 -15.80 5.91 15.32
C LEU A 163 -16.16 5.64 13.85
N SER A 164 -17.17 6.32 13.31
CA SER A 164 -17.46 6.29 11.85
C SER A 164 -16.28 6.80 11.03
N MET A 165 -15.61 7.86 11.51
CA MET A 165 -14.41 8.37 10.89
C MET A 165 -13.21 7.42 11.05
N ALA A 166 -13.12 6.75 12.21
CA ALA A 166 -12.13 5.68 12.40
C ALA A 166 -12.36 4.53 11.41
N GLN A 167 -13.62 4.15 11.13
CA GLN A 167 -13.93 3.15 10.11
C GLN A 167 -13.42 3.57 8.73
N ARG A 168 -13.56 4.84 8.34
CA ARG A 168 -12.99 5.35 7.09
C ARG A 168 -11.48 5.20 7.06
N MET A 169 -10.77 5.54 8.17
CA MET A 169 -9.32 5.32 8.28
C MET A 169 -8.96 3.84 8.13
N PHE A 170 -9.74 2.93 8.75
CA PHE A 170 -9.51 1.48 8.63
C PHE A 170 -9.73 1.01 7.19
N ASP A 171 -10.77 1.49 6.52
CA ASP A 171 -11.03 1.17 5.13
C ASP A 171 -9.93 1.71 4.21
N ASP A 172 -9.43 2.92 4.46
CA ASP A 172 -8.31 3.50 3.72
C ASP A 172 -7.03 2.68 3.92
N LEU A 173 -6.69 2.34 5.15
CA LEU A 173 -5.45 1.60 5.44
C LEU A 173 -5.51 0.13 4.98
N ASN A 174 -6.69 -0.50 4.99
CA ASN A 174 -6.85 -1.88 4.54
C ASN A 174 -6.99 -2.01 3.01
N TYR A 175 -7.68 -1.09 2.35
CA TYR A 175 -8.03 -1.24 0.92
C TYR A 175 -7.33 -0.25 0.00
N LEU A 176 -7.18 1.01 0.40
CA LEU A 176 -6.46 2.03 -0.37
C LEU A 176 -4.94 1.90 -0.16
N GLN A 177 -4.51 1.53 1.04
CA GLN A 177 -3.12 1.27 1.42
C GLN A 177 -2.15 2.43 1.11
N PRO A 178 -2.49 3.66 1.50
CA PRO A 178 -1.61 4.80 1.28
C PRO A 178 -0.39 4.70 2.21
N GLN A 179 0.74 5.27 1.79
CA GLN A 179 1.96 5.37 2.60
C GLN A 179 1.85 6.41 3.72
N ALA A 180 0.93 7.36 3.58
CA ALA A 180 0.56 8.32 4.61
C ALA A 180 -0.95 8.58 4.57
N TRP A 181 -1.51 8.81 5.75
CA TRP A 181 -2.90 9.16 5.95
C TRP A 181 -3.00 10.43 6.77
N ILE A 182 -3.65 11.48 6.26
CA ILE A 182 -3.69 12.82 6.85
C ILE A 182 -5.14 13.21 7.16
N ASP A 183 -5.35 13.62 8.42
CA ASP A 183 -6.65 14.05 8.94
C ASP A 183 -6.88 15.55 8.66
N TRP A 184 -8.05 15.92 8.26
CA TRP A 184 -8.54 17.28 8.23
C TRP A 184 -9.49 17.51 9.41
N GLN A 185 -9.05 18.23 10.50
CA GLN A 185 -7.73 18.78 10.68
C GLN A 185 -7.28 18.72 12.16
N PHE A 186 -6.08 19.18 12.45
CA PHE A 186 -5.55 19.11 13.81
C PHE A 186 -6.26 20.09 14.76
N VAL A 187 -6.42 21.37 14.37
CA VAL A 187 -7.06 22.42 15.17
C VAL A 187 -8.15 23.10 14.37
N GLU A 188 -9.33 23.26 14.97
CA GLU A 188 -10.45 23.98 14.38
C GLU A 188 -11.06 24.94 15.41
N GLU A 189 -11.52 26.12 14.97
CA GLU A 189 -12.14 27.09 15.88
C GLU A 189 -13.58 26.73 16.18
N ASN A 190 -13.91 26.58 17.47
CA ASN A 190 -15.27 26.37 17.99
C ASN A 190 -16.04 25.19 17.36
N ASN A 191 -15.32 24.23 16.79
CA ASN A 191 -15.87 23.10 16.08
C ASN A 191 -15.10 21.84 16.46
N ASP A 192 -15.80 20.75 16.78
CA ASP A 192 -15.24 19.45 17.15
C ASP A 192 -15.54 18.32 16.15
N GLN A 193 -16.16 18.65 15.00
CA GLN A 193 -16.40 17.68 13.92
C GLN A 193 -15.15 17.41 13.10
N TRP A 194 -14.39 18.49 12.84
CA TRP A 194 -13.27 18.50 11.88
C TRP A 194 -11.90 18.54 12.56
N CYS A 195 -11.82 18.40 13.87
CA CYS A 195 -10.56 18.60 14.56
C CYS A 195 -10.24 17.53 15.60
N LEU A 196 -8.98 17.53 16.01
CA LEU A 196 -8.47 16.79 17.16
C LEU A 196 -8.40 17.70 18.39
N VAL A 197 -8.20 19.00 18.16
CA VAL A 197 -8.14 20.04 19.19
C VAL A 197 -9.08 21.17 18.80
N ARG A 198 -10.08 21.42 19.62
CA ARG A 198 -10.99 22.56 19.43
C ARG A 198 -10.39 23.81 20.06
N GLY A 199 -10.07 24.79 19.25
CA GLY A 199 -9.59 26.11 19.67
C GLY A 199 -10.70 27.11 19.90
N ASN A 200 -10.45 28.12 20.73
CA ASN A 200 -11.15 29.39 20.74
C ASN A 200 -10.08 30.49 20.61
N PHE A 201 -9.93 31.03 19.43
CA PHE A 201 -8.82 31.94 19.12
C PHE A 201 -9.03 33.31 19.79
N ASN A 202 -10.27 33.71 20.05
CA ASN A 202 -10.57 34.98 20.75
C ASN A 202 -10.09 34.92 22.22
N ASN A 203 -10.31 33.80 22.89
CA ASN A 203 -9.97 33.61 24.30
C ASN A 203 -8.62 32.93 24.48
N GLN A 204 -7.94 32.55 23.40
CA GLN A 204 -6.67 31.79 23.40
C GLN A 204 -6.73 30.51 24.28
N THR A 205 -7.85 29.80 24.21
CA THR A 205 -8.06 28.55 24.92
C THR A 205 -8.23 27.39 23.95
N TYR A 206 -7.99 26.18 24.43
CA TYR A 206 -8.20 24.97 23.64
C TYR A 206 -8.70 23.81 24.51
N ASN A 207 -9.37 22.87 23.84
CA ASN A 207 -9.81 21.60 24.43
C ASN A 207 -9.47 20.45 23.49
N ILE A 208 -8.90 19.39 24.04
CA ILE A 208 -8.72 18.13 23.33
C ILE A 208 -10.07 17.43 23.24
N VAL A 209 -10.52 17.10 22.03
CA VAL A 209 -11.82 16.45 21.80
C VAL A 209 -11.69 14.94 21.73
N LYS A 210 -12.81 14.22 21.81
CA LYS A 210 -12.82 12.75 21.79
C LYS A 210 -12.11 12.17 20.56
N ASN A 211 -12.22 12.83 19.41
CA ASN A 211 -11.59 12.44 18.16
C ASN A 211 -10.07 12.27 18.28
N PHE A 212 -9.40 13.12 19.07
CA PHE A 212 -7.96 12.99 19.34
C PHE A 212 -7.62 11.61 19.91
N TYR A 213 -8.39 11.14 20.89
CA TYR A 213 -8.12 9.86 21.53
C TYR A 213 -8.51 8.65 20.66
N VAL A 214 -9.49 8.82 19.77
CA VAL A 214 -9.81 7.83 18.75
C VAL A 214 -8.63 7.68 17.76
N ARG A 215 -8.10 8.81 17.26
CA ARG A 215 -6.90 8.78 16.39
C ARG A 215 -5.67 8.26 17.13
N MET A 216 -5.53 8.60 18.39
CA MET A 216 -4.41 8.19 19.25
C MET A 216 -4.30 6.66 19.35
N GLN A 217 -5.41 5.91 19.26
CA GLN A 217 -5.39 4.45 19.25
C GLN A 217 -4.58 3.87 18.06
N VAL A 218 -4.48 4.59 16.96
CA VAL A 218 -3.65 4.21 15.82
C VAL A 218 -2.29 4.92 15.89
N THR A 219 -2.29 6.25 15.92
CA THR A 219 -1.10 7.08 15.68
C THR A 219 -0.06 7.00 16.79
N ARG A 220 -0.45 6.66 18.02
CA ARG A 220 0.47 6.47 19.14
C ARG A 220 1.28 5.19 18.99
N PHE A 221 0.69 4.14 18.46
CA PHE A 221 1.23 2.79 18.52
C PHE A 221 1.77 2.29 17.17
N ILE A 222 1.14 2.66 16.06
CA ILE A 222 1.65 2.39 14.70
C ILE A 222 2.39 3.64 14.25
N ARG A 223 3.72 3.55 14.24
CA ARG A 223 4.61 4.68 13.96
C ARG A 223 5.24 4.55 12.58
N GLN A 224 5.89 5.61 12.13
CA GLN A 224 6.66 5.59 10.89
C GLN A 224 7.63 4.40 10.87
N GLY A 225 7.66 3.68 9.75
CA GLY A 225 8.49 2.49 9.55
C GLY A 225 7.82 1.17 9.95
N TYR A 226 6.64 1.21 10.59
CA TYR A 226 5.86 -0.02 10.82
C TYR A 226 5.35 -0.58 9.50
N THR A 227 5.30 -1.91 9.43
CA THR A 227 4.72 -2.62 8.28
C THR A 227 3.29 -3.03 8.60
N MET A 228 2.33 -2.55 7.80
CA MET A 228 0.93 -2.97 7.92
C MET A 228 0.77 -4.42 7.49
N LEU A 229 -0.03 -5.17 8.24
CA LEU A 229 -0.34 -6.57 7.98
C LEU A 229 -1.80 -6.70 7.49
N GLY A 230 -2.02 -7.49 6.45
CA GLY A 230 -3.37 -7.79 5.98
C GLY A 230 -4.13 -8.68 6.96
N THR A 231 -5.25 -8.21 7.48
CA THR A 231 -6.08 -8.94 8.45
C THR A 231 -7.28 -9.63 7.81
N GLY A 232 -7.59 -9.31 6.55
CA GLY A 232 -8.82 -9.74 5.88
C GLY A 232 -10.10 -9.14 6.47
N ARG A 233 -9.99 -8.16 7.39
CA ARG A 233 -11.10 -7.55 8.12
C ARG A 233 -11.03 -6.03 8.00
N ASN A 234 -12.19 -5.39 7.86
CA ASN A 234 -12.30 -3.93 7.80
C ASN A 234 -12.38 -3.24 9.17
N ASP A 235 -12.55 -4.02 10.25
CA ASP A 235 -12.66 -3.54 11.62
C ASP A 235 -11.40 -3.82 12.46
N ILE A 236 -10.33 -4.31 11.82
CA ILE A 236 -9.04 -4.61 12.44
C ILE A 236 -7.92 -4.00 11.59
N LEU A 237 -6.98 -3.33 12.24
CA LEU A 237 -5.67 -3.01 11.69
C LEU A 237 -4.61 -3.80 12.45
N ALA A 238 -3.62 -4.29 11.76
CA ALA A 238 -2.45 -4.89 12.40
C ALA A 238 -1.17 -4.35 11.77
N ALA A 239 -0.12 -4.20 12.58
CA ALA A 239 1.17 -3.75 12.11
C ALA A 239 2.31 -4.36 12.95
N VAL A 240 3.47 -4.54 12.33
CA VAL A 240 4.68 -4.99 13.01
C VAL A 240 5.71 -3.86 13.04
N SER A 241 6.41 -3.72 14.16
CA SER A 241 7.49 -2.73 14.32
C SER A 241 8.66 -3.01 13.36
N PRO A 242 9.47 -2.00 13.01
CA PRO A 242 10.65 -2.19 12.14
C PRO A 242 11.65 -3.21 12.68
N THR A 243 11.74 -3.33 14.01
CA THR A 243 12.62 -4.29 14.72
C THR A 243 11.97 -5.64 14.92
N GLY A 244 10.68 -5.76 14.60
CA GLY A 244 9.90 -6.98 14.81
C GLY A 244 9.58 -7.30 16.29
N ASP A 245 9.99 -6.46 17.23
CA ASP A 245 9.82 -6.66 18.67
C ASP A 245 8.39 -6.40 19.16
N LYS A 246 7.54 -5.84 18.30
CA LYS A 246 6.13 -5.53 18.62
C LYS A 246 5.21 -5.82 17.47
N VAL A 247 4.08 -6.40 17.80
CA VAL A 247 2.89 -6.45 16.93
C VAL A 247 1.80 -5.63 17.56
N VAL A 248 1.24 -4.70 16.80
CA VAL A 248 0.16 -3.81 17.22
C VAL A 248 -1.11 -4.22 16.49
N VAL A 249 -2.17 -4.46 17.23
CA VAL A 249 -3.51 -4.75 16.68
C VAL A 249 -4.47 -3.70 17.18
N VAL A 250 -5.08 -2.95 16.27
CA VAL A 250 -6.12 -1.96 16.58
C VAL A 250 -7.46 -2.50 16.12
N MET A 251 -8.44 -2.51 17.03
CA MET A 251 -9.75 -3.12 16.85
C MET A 251 -10.82 -2.05 16.96
N LEU A 252 -11.85 -2.13 16.13
CA LEU A 252 -12.92 -1.17 16.07
C LEU A 252 -14.28 -1.87 16.24
N ASN A 253 -15.09 -1.36 17.16
CA ASN A 253 -16.48 -1.73 17.32
C ASN A 253 -17.37 -0.48 17.24
N THR A 254 -18.05 -0.29 16.12
CA THR A 254 -18.97 0.83 15.90
C THR A 254 -20.40 0.54 16.40
N SER A 255 -20.71 -0.73 16.67
CA SER A 255 -22.00 -1.17 17.23
C SER A 255 -22.13 -0.74 18.69
N THR A 256 -23.36 -0.64 19.17
CA THR A 256 -23.65 -0.49 20.61
C THR A 256 -23.53 -1.78 21.42
N ASP A 257 -23.50 -2.93 20.74
CA ASP A 257 -23.39 -4.24 21.36
C ASP A 257 -21.93 -4.64 21.58
N GLU A 258 -21.69 -5.51 22.53
CA GLU A 258 -20.37 -6.11 22.76
C GLU A 258 -19.93 -6.97 21.57
N LYS A 259 -18.61 -7.06 21.36
CA LYS A 259 -18.01 -7.81 20.29
C LYS A 259 -16.84 -8.65 20.78
N ASN A 260 -16.91 -9.95 20.57
CA ASN A 260 -15.82 -10.85 20.90
C ASN A 260 -14.79 -10.88 19.77
N ILE A 261 -13.52 -10.69 20.12
CA ILE A 261 -12.37 -10.77 19.23
C ILE A 261 -11.45 -11.86 19.74
N SER A 262 -11.01 -12.73 18.83
CA SER A 262 -9.94 -13.68 19.06
C SER A 262 -8.79 -13.36 18.10
N ILE A 263 -7.59 -13.15 18.64
CA ILE A 263 -6.39 -12.83 17.87
C ILE A 263 -5.49 -14.06 17.91
N ASP A 264 -5.29 -14.66 16.76
CA ASP A 264 -4.39 -15.82 16.59
C ASP A 264 -2.97 -15.31 16.29
N LEU A 265 -2.07 -15.54 17.23
CA LEU A 265 -0.66 -15.18 17.17
C LEU A 265 0.24 -16.42 16.98
N THR A 266 -0.34 -17.58 16.79
CA THR A 266 0.41 -18.84 16.61
C THR A 266 1.39 -18.83 15.43
N PRO A 267 1.16 -18.04 14.34
CA PRO A 267 2.16 -17.87 13.29
C PRO A 267 3.40 -17.07 13.75
N LEU A 268 3.30 -16.34 14.86
CA LEU A 268 4.40 -15.57 15.43
C LEU A 268 5.15 -16.45 16.43
N LYS A 269 6.45 -16.64 16.20
CA LYS A 269 7.28 -17.36 17.18
C LYS A 269 7.54 -16.46 18.39
N GLN A 270 7.28 -16.96 19.59
CA GLN A 270 7.63 -16.30 20.87
C GLN A 270 6.94 -14.94 21.08
N VAL A 271 5.66 -14.97 21.30
CA VAL A 271 4.88 -13.83 21.82
C VAL A 271 4.82 -13.94 23.34
N ASP A 272 4.96 -12.84 24.06
CA ASP A 272 4.79 -12.78 25.50
C ASP A 272 3.37 -13.27 25.91
N ASN A 273 3.27 -13.85 27.09
CA ASN A 273 1.98 -14.36 27.61
C ASN A 273 1.00 -13.26 28.03
N LEU A 274 1.39 -11.99 27.91
CA LEU A 274 0.58 -10.83 28.26
C LEU A 274 0.68 -9.78 27.15
N ALA A 275 -0.47 -9.24 26.76
CA ALA A 275 -0.58 -8.15 25.81
C ALA A 275 -1.01 -6.86 26.52
N GLU A 276 -0.38 -5.75 26.18
CA GLU A 276 -0.85 -4.44 26.64
C GLU A 276 -2.17 -4.08 25.96
N LEU A 277 -3.11 -3.52 26.73
CA LEU A 277 -4.41 -3.06 26.23
C LEU A 277 -4.64 -1.59 26.51
N TYR A 278 -5.06 -0.84 25.48
CA TYR A 278 -5.49 0.55 25.55
C TYR A 278 -6.89 0.69 24.98
N VAL A 279 -7.77 1.45 25.67
CA VAL A 279 -9.18 1.57 25.31
C VAL A 279 -9.61 3.02 25.19
N THR A 280 -10.39 3.32 24.15
CA THR A 280 -11.14 4.57 23.99
C THR A 280 -12.61 4.24 23.74
N ASN A 281 -13.48 4.76 24.57
CA ASN A 281 -14.94 4.68 24.46
C ASN A 281 -15.60 5.94 25.06
N SER A 282 -16.86 5.91 25.40
CA SER A 282 -17.55 7.07 26.01
C SER A 282 -16.82 7.59 27.26
N ASN A 283 -16.29 6.71 28.11
CA ASN A 283 -15.73 7.02 29.41
C ASN A 283 -14.18 7.02 29.44
N LEU A 284 -13.55 6.39 28.49
CA LEU A 284 -12.10 6.17 28.45
C LEU A 284 -11.46 6.92 27.28
N ASN A 285 -10.25 7.41 27.49
CA ASN A 285 -9.47 8.19 26.53
C ASN A 285 -8.08 7.58 26.37
N CYS A 286 -7.94 6.62 25.48
CA CYS A 286 -6.71 5.86 25.23
C CYS A 286 -6.07 5.36 26.55
N LYS A 287 -6.91 4.86 27.45
CA LYS A 287 -6.53 4.47 28.80
C LYS A 287 -5.90 3.09 28.77
N ARG A 288 -4.74 2.96 29.43
CA ARG A 288 -4.11 1.67 29.70
C ARG A 288 -5.02 0.85 30.64
N MET A 289 -5.37 -0.35 30.24
CA MET A 289 -6.16 -1.31 31.02
C MET A 289 -5.25 -2.41 31.58
N ALA A 290 -5.84 -3.38 32.28
CA ALA A 290 -5.13 -4.60 32.67
C ALA A 290 -4.67 -5.35 31.41
N ASP A 291 -3.56 -6.05 31.52
CA ASP A 291 -3.03 -6.87 30.44
C ASP A 291 -4.00 -7.99 30.08
N VAL A 292 -4.01 -8.34 28.79
CA VAL A 292 -4.77 -9.47 28.27
C VAL A 292 -3.85 -10.68 28.21
N GLU A 293 -4.31 -11.80 28.75
CA GLU A 293 -3.56 -13.06 28.69
C GLU A 293 -3.52 -13.61 27.26
N VAL A 294 -2.35 -14.12 26.87
CA VAL A 294 -2.12 -14.86 25.63
C VAL A 294 -1.89 -16.33 26.01
N VAL A 295 -2.86 -17.15 25.70
CA VAL A 295 -2.83 -18.60 26.02
C VAL A 295 -2.69 -19.38 24.72
N ASP A 296 -1.66 -20.22 24.64
CA ASP A 296 -1.35 -21.01 23.45
C ASP A 296 -1.29 -20.20 22.15
N GLY A 297 -0.79 -18.95 22.24
CA GLY A 297 -0.71 -18.01 21.12
C GLY A 297 -2.03 -17.32 20.77
N ILE A 298 -3.09 -17.50 21.55
CA ILE A 298 -4.40 -16.88 21.33
C ILE A 298 -4.68 -15.82 22.39
N ALA A 299 -5.04 -14.62 21.97
CA ALA A 299 -5.55 -13.57 22.83
C ALA A 299 -7.04 -13.36 22.58
N ASN A 300 -7.86 -13.47 23.63
CA ASN A 300 -9.30 -13.25 23.55
C ASN A 300 -9.67 -11.96 24.27
N TYR A 301 -10.50 -11.13 23.62
CA TYR A 301 -10.96 -9.88 24.17
C TYR A 301 -12.42 -9.60 23.80
N THR A 302 -13.21 -9.21 24.81
CA THR A 302 -14.57 -8.71 24.59
C THR A 302 -14.54 -7.18 24.58
N MET A 303 -14.69 -6.59 23.40
CA MET A 303 -14.84 -5.15 23.23
C MET A 303 -16.22 -4.70 23.72
N GLY A 304 -16.27 -3.58 24.42
CA GLY A 304 -17.53 -2.91 24.69
C GLY A 304 -18.18 -2.32 23.43
N GLY A 305 -19.44 -1.94 23.53
CA GLY A 305 -20.12 -1.21 22.46
C GLY A 305 -19.51 0.18 22.25
N GLN A 306 -19.42 0.62 21.01
CA GLN A 306 -18.80 1.89 20.60
C GLN A 306 -17.40 2.09 21.19
N GLU A 307 -16.49 1.21 20.81
CA GLU A 307 -15.15 1.16 21.34
C GLU A 307 -14.09 1.05 20.22
N ILE A 308 -12.96 1.70 20.41
CA ILE A 308 -11.73 1.43 19.66
C ILE A 308 -10.63 1.08 20.67
N SER A 309 -9.96 -0.02 20.44
CA SER A 309 -8.97 -0.58 21.36
C SER A 309 -7.71 -1.00 20.65
N THR A 310 -6.57 -0.85 21.32
CA THR A 310 -5.27 -1.25 20.80
C THR A 310 -4.63 -2.27 21.72
N MET A 311 -4.22 -3.40 21.16
CA MET A 311 -3.37 -4.37 21.82
C MET A 311 -1.95 -4.31 21.27
N ILE A 312 -0.98 -4.44 22.17
CA ILE A 312 0.44 -4.51 21.82
C ILE A 312 0.97 -5.82 22.34
N PHE A 313 1.46 -6.63 21.44
CA PHE A 313 2.10 -7.90 21.72
C PHE A 313 3.61 -7.70 21.61
N SER A 314 4.33 -8.00 22.68
CA SER A 314 5.79 -8.05 22.65
C SER A 314 6.24 -9.40 22.11
N THR A 315 7.25 -9.38 21.28
CA THR A 315 7.95 -10.57 20.82
C THR A 315 9.37 -10.52 21.37
N ASP A 316 10.06 -11.65 21.44
CA ASP A 316 11.43 -11.66 21.96
C ASP A 316 12.36 -10.73 21.14
N ALA A 317 12.70 -9.59 21.72
CA ALA A 317 13.59 -8.62 21.11
C ALA A 317 14.94 -9.28 20.78
N GLY A 318 15.34 -9.24 19.51
CA GLY A 318 16.60 -9.81 19.03
C GLY A 318 16.54 -11.28 18.65
N LYS A 319 15.41 -11.97 18.81
CA LYS A 319 15.20 -13.31 18.26
C LYS A 319 14.25 -13.32 17.05
N GLY A 320 14.12 -12.18 16.43
CA GLY A 320 13.57 -11.97 15.10
C GLY A 320 12.12 -12.41 14.94
N VAL A 321 11.19 -11.47 14.83
CA VAL A 321 10.06 -11.69 13.93
C VAL A 321 10.70 -12.14 12.62
N GLU A 322 10.34 -13.32 12.17
CA GLU A 322 10.72 -13.72 10.82
C GLU A 322 10.10 -12.69 9.90
N TYR A 323 10.91 -11.77 9.38
CA TYR A 323 10.46 -10.81 8.37
C TYR A 323 9.88 -11.54 7.16
N PHE A 324 10.27 -12.82 7.01
CA PHE A 324 9.88 -13.67 5.90
C PHE A 324 9.36 -15.01 6.44
N THR A 325 8.07 -15.23 6.26
CA THR A 325 7.41 -16.48 6.65
C THR A 325 7.87 -17.61 5.71
N GLU A 326 8.29 -18.73 6.27
CA GLU A 326 8.67 -19.90 5.48
C GLU A 326 7.49 -20.37 4.62
N GLY A 327 7.78 -20.67 3.35
CA GLY A 327 6.76 -21.08 2.38
C GLY A 327 5.91 -19.97 1.79
N MET A 328 5.98 -18.74 2.32
CA MET A 328 5.36 -17.56 1.71
C MET A 328 6.23 -17.01 0.58
N PRO A 329 5.68 -16.71 -0.59
CA PRO A 329 6.41 -16.02 -1.63
C PRO A 329 6.43 -14.52 -1.42
N TYR A 330 7.55 -13.95 -1.80
CA TYR A 330 7.80 -12.53 -1.80
C TYR A 330 8.27 -12.08 -3.18
N MET A 331 8.07 -10.81 -3.47
CA MET A 331 8.56 -10.17 -4.67
C MET A 331 9.62 -9.15 -4.29
N PHE A 332 10.77 -9.22 -4.95
CA PHE A 332 11.81 -8.20 -4.85
C PHE A 332 11.55 -7.15 -5.90
N VAL A 333 11.28 -5.94 -5.50
CA VAL A 333 11.07 -4.81 -6.40
C VAL A 333 12.18 -3.79 -6.20
N SER A 334 12.93 -3.50 -7.23
CA SER A 334 14.00 -2.50 -7.15
C SER A 334 13.43 -1.16 -6.70
N ARG A 335 14.05 -0.54 -5.70
CA ARG A 335 13.65 0.78 -5.24
C ARG A 335 13.91 1.87 -6.28
N ALA A 336 14.92 1.71 -7.10
CA ALA A 336 15.28 2.68 -8.14
C ALA A 336 14.40 2.57 -9.39
N SER A 337 14.23 1.34 -9.93
CA SER A 337 13.47 1.12 -11.17
C SER A 337 12.02 0.74 -10.94
N THR A 338 11.69 0.30 -9.70
CA THR A 338 10.39 -0.25 -9.31
C THR A 338 9.98 -1.53 -10.06
N SER A 339 10.92 -2.14 -10.80
CA SER A 339 10.71 -3.39 -11.53
C SER A 339 11.11 -4.60 -10.69
N PRO A 340 10.39 -5.75 -10.81
CA PRO A 340 10.69 -6.93 -10.03
C PRO A 340 11.92 -7.69 -10.54
N LEU A 341 12.64 -8.28 -9.58
CA LEU A 341 13.68 -9.27 -9.82
C LEU A 341 13.07 -10.57 -10.34
N THR A 342 13.52 -11.01 -11.49
CA THR A 342 13.00 -12.18 -12.18
C THR A 342 14.14 -13.12 -12.56
N LEU A 343 13.91 -14.43 -12.39
CA LEU A 343 14.77 -15.46 -12.99
C LEU A 343 14.29 -15.73 -14.41
N ASN A 344 15.04 -15.28 -15.41
CA ASN A 344 14.72 -15.45 -16.82
C ASN A 344 15.83 -16.23 -17.55
N GLY A 345 15.53 -17.45 -18.01
CA GLY A 345 16.48 -18.27 -18.75
C GLY A 345 17.79 -18.58 -18.00
N GLY A 346 17.76 -18.60 -16.67
CA GLY A 346 18.93 -18.80 -15.80
C GLY A 346 19.66 -17.51 -15.41
N SER A 347 19.25 -16.35 -15.94
CA SER A 347 19.79 -15.04 -15.58
C SER A 347 18.84 -14.29 -14.66
N LEU A 348 19.38 -13.56 -13.70
CA LEU A 348 18.64 -12.65 -12.84
C LEU A 348 18.58 -11.27 -13.48
N GLN A 349 17.38 -10.74 -13.66
CA GLN A 349 17.18 -9.46 -14.33
C GLN A 349 15.90 -8.75 -13.86
N LEU A 350 15.79 -7.47 -14.18
CA LEU A 350 14.53 -6.73 -14.06
C LEU A 350 13.55 -7.16 -15.15
N SER A 351 12.29 -7.32 -14.80
CA SER A 351 11.21 -7.60 -15.76
C SER A 351 9.97 -6.75 -15.49
N SER A 352 9.03 -6.75 -16.41
CA SER A 352 7.72 -6.18 -16.17
C SER A 352 7.03 -6.92 -15.04
N LEU A 353 6.29 -6.20 -14.20
CA LEU A 353 5.55 -6.77 -13.09
C LEU A 353 4.50 -7.75 -13.61
N CYS A 354 4.58 -8.99 -13.14
CA CYS A 354 3.56 -10.02 -13.38
C CYS A 354 3.41 -10.86 -12.11
N VAL A 355 2.41 -10.57 -11.30
CA VAL A 355 2.17 -11.27 -10.01
C VAL A 355 1.97 -12.78 -10.21
N ALA A 356 1.48 -13.20 -11.37
CA ALA A 356 1.30 -14.61 -11.72
C ALA A 356 2.61 -15.30 -12.14
N ASP A 357 3.68 -14.56 -12.43
CA ASP A 357 4.95 -15.14 -12.83
C ASP A 357 5.65 -15.78 -11.62
N SER A 358 5.74 -17.11 -11.62
CA SER A 358 6.41 -17.85 -10.56
C SER A 358 7.91 -17.50 -10.46
N MET A 359 8.52 -17.00 -11.54
CA MET A 359 9.93 -16.59 -11.57
C MET A 359 10.19 -15.22 -10.91
N GLN A 360 9.14 -14.51 -10.55
CA GLN A 360 9.18 -13.30 -9.72
C GLN A 360 8.90 -13.57 -8.25
N ARG A 361 8.63 -14.83 -7.88
CA ARG A 361 8.33 -15.25 -6.53
C ARG A 361 9.57 -15.83 -5.86
N TRP A 362 9.96 -15.21 -4.77
CA TRP A 362 11.13 -15.57 -3.99
C TRP A 362 10.71 -16.03 -2.61
N TYR A 363 11.36 -17.05 -2.12
CA TYR A 363 11.11 -17.66 -0.82
C TYR A 363 12.34 -17.55 0.04
N PHE A 364 12.14 -17.52 1.34
CA PHE A 364 13.21 -17.39 2.31
C PHE A 364 13.29 -18.67 3.16
N ASN A 365 14.51 -19.21 3.28
CA ASN A 365 14.85 -20.26 4.23
C ASN A 365 15.80 -19.64 5.25
N LYS A 366 15.31 -19.47 6.50
CA LYS A 366 16.07 -18.81 7.56
C LYS A 366 17.22 -19.71 8.03
N LEU A 367 18.41 -19.18 8.15
CA LEU A 367 19.59 -19.87 8.65
C LEU A 367 20.02 -19.35 10.03
N SER A 368 19.93 -18.02 10.24
CA SER A 368 20.22 -17.33 11.50
C SER A 368 19.42 -16.02 11.52
N ASP A 369 19.58 -15.18 12.56
CA ASP A 369 18.70 -14.03 12.86
C ASP A 369 18.45 -13.09 11.67
N ASP A 370 19.41 -12.86 10.79
CA ASP A 370 19.29 -11.97 9.63
C ASP A 370 19.82 -12.61 8.33
N THR A 371 20.12 -13.90 8.36
CA THR A 371 20.75 -14.62 7.22
C THR A 371 19.81 -15.68 6.66
N TYR A 372 19.66 -15.66 5.35
CA TYR A 372 18.70 -16.49 4.62
C TYR A 372 19.32 -17.11 3.38
N ASN A 373 18.82 -18.29 2.97
CA ASN A 373 18.84 -18.65 1.58
C ASN A 373 17.60 -18.02 0.91
N ILE A 374 17.81 -17.38 -0.24
CA ILE A 374 16.74 -16.78 -1.04
C ILE A 374 16.60 -17.63 -2.30
N TYR A 375 15.43 -18.22 -2.53
CA TYR A 375 15.22 -19.15 -3.62
C TYR A 375 13.89 -18.94 -4.34
N THR A 376 13.83 -19.37 -5.59
CA THR A 376 12.58 -19.48 -6.37
C THR A 376 12.28 -20.96 -6.67
N MET A 377 11.08 -21.24 -7.16
CA MET A 377 10.63 -22.57 -7.52
C MET A 377 10.55 -22.74 -9.03
N LEU A 378 11.34 -23.62 -9.60
CA LEU A 378 11.30 -23.97 -11.03
C LEU A 378 11.06 -25.48 -11.17
N ASN A 379 9.95 -25.88 -11.79
CA ASN A 379 9.59 -27.27 -12.01
C ASN A 379 9.67 -28.14 -10.72
N GLY A 380 9.18 -27.59 -9.60
CA GLY A 380 9.18 -28.24 -8.28
C GLY A 380 10.56 -28.29 -7.59
N LYS A 381 11.60 -27.67 -8.17
CA LYS A 381 12.93 -27.59 -7.56
C LYS A 381 13.20 -26.21 -7.00
N LYS A 382 13.82 -26.14 -5.82
CA LYS A 382 14.28 -24.91 -5.20
C LYS A 382 15.59 -24.50 -5.85
N LEU A 383 15.63 -23.31 -6.50
CA LEU A 383 16.80 -22.69 -7.07
C LEU A 383 17.16 -21.46 -6.27
N ALA A 384 18.28 -21.47 -5.56
CA ALA A 384 18.72 -20.40 -4.69
C ALA A 384 19.61 -19.40 -5.45
N LEU A 385 19.48 -18.12 -5.07
CA LEU A 385 20.47 -17.11 -5.45
C LEU A 385 21.84 -17.60 -5.02
N THR A 386 22.81 -17.55 -5.94
CA THR A 386 24.15 -18.09 -5.72
C THR A 386 25.21 -17.09 -6.17
N ASP A 387 26.01 -16.68 -5.22
CA ASP A 387 27.26 -15.94 -5.42
C ASP A 387 28.37 -16.96 -5.70
N ASP A 388 28.83 -17.03 -6.92
CA ASP A 388 29.95 -17.88 -7.38
C ASP A 388 31.27 -17.12 -7.48
N GLY A 389 31.30 -15.87 -6.97
CA GLY A 389 32.45 -14.97 -7.04
C GLY A 389 32.45 -14.07 -8.28
N SER A 390 31.56 -14.29 -9.24
CA SER A 390 31.36 -13.39 -10.38
C SER A 390 30.53 -12.16 -10.00
N TYR A 391 30.39 -11.20 -10.93
CA TYR A 391 29.48 -10.08 -10.71
C TYR A 391 28.02 -10.54 -10.73
N TYR A 392 27.64 -11.35 -11.70
CA TYR A 392 26.27 -11.81 -11.85
C TYR A 392 25.98 -12.97 -10.90
N LEU A 393 24.79 -12.92 -10.29
CA LEU A 393 24.27 -14.01 -9.49
C LEU A 393 23.75 -15.13 -10.40
N ALA A 394 24.04 -16.37 -10.01
CA ALA A 394 23.41 -17.55 -10.56
C ALA A 394 22.18 -17.98 -9.74
N ALA A 395 21.35 -18.85 -10.32
CA ALA A 395 20.34 -19.60 -9.60
C ALA A 395 20.66 -21.09 -9.70
N THR A 396 21.13 -21.69 -8.59
CA THR A 396 21.53 -23.09 -8.52
C THR A 396 20.70 -23.88 -7.51
N PRO A 397 20.68 -25.21 -7.56
CA PRO A 397 19.95 -26.00 -6.57
C PRO A 397 20.28 -25.58 -5.14
N LEU A 398 19.25 -25.44 -4.31
CA LEU A 398 19.39 -25.00 -2.92
C LEU A 398 20.26 -25.97 -2.12
N ASP A 399 21.36 -25.44 -1.57
CA ASP A 399 22.23 -26.07 -0.59
C ASP A 399 22.48 -25.11 0.57
N PRO A 400 21.80 -25.29 1.72
CA PRO A 400 21.94 -24.40 2.87
C PRO A 400 23.36 -24.29 3.43
N SER A 401 24.23 -25.28 3.16
CA SER A 401 25.63 -25.28 3.60
C SER A 401 26.54 -24.43 2.71
N ASN A 402 26.08 -24.10 1.49
CA ASN A 402 26.84 -23.28 0.54
C ASN A 402 26.81 -21.80 0.96
N LYS A 403 27.98 -21.26 1.39
CA LYS A 403 28.11 -19.86 1.80
C LYS A 403 27.74 -18.87 0.68
N GLY A 404 27.94 -19.24 -0.57
CA GLY A 404 27.53 -18.43 -1.72
C GLY A 404 26.00 -18.30 -1.87
N GLN A 405 25.22 -19.12 -1.16
CA GLN A 405 23.75 -19.05 -1.13
C GLN A 405 23.21 -18.39 0.15
N GLN A 406 24.08 -17.82 0.98
CA GLN A 406 23.70 -17.18 2.23
C GLN A 406 23.72 -15.66 2.06
N PHE A 407 22.60 -15.03 2.34
CA PHE A 407 22.43 -13.59 2.22
C PHE A 407 21.91 -12.99 3.52
N LYS A 408 22.56 -11.93 3.96
CA LYS A 408 22.05 -11.07 5.03
C LYS A 408 21.01 -10.13 4.45
N VAL A 409 19.85 -10.03 5.11
CA VAL A 409 18.73 -9.18 4.69
C VAL A 409 18.45 -8.17 5.80
N GLU A 410 18.83 -6.92 5.56
CA GLU A 410 18.72 -5.83 6.51
C GLU A 410 17.57 -4.90 6.13
N ASN A 411 16.59 -4.72 7.03
CA ASN A 411 15.52 -3.75 6.85
C ASN A 411 16.06 -2.33 7.06
N ILE A 412 15.89 -1.47 6.07
CA ILE A 412 16.33 -0.07 6.11
C ILE A 412 15.16 0.93 6.20
N GLY A 413 13.95 0.41 6.50
CA GLY A 413 12.71 1.19 6.57
C GLY A 413 11.96 1.25 5.24
N ASP A 414 10.71 1.69 5.27
CA ASP A 414 9.84 1.85 4.09
C ASP A 414 9.70 0.57 3.25
N ASN A 415 9.58 -0.60 3.93
CA ASN A 415 9.58 -1.93 3.31
C ASN A 415 10.79 -2.17 2.38
N SER A 416 11.87 -1.44 2.58
CA SER A 416 13.08 -1.52 1.80
C SER A 416 14.17 -2.26 2.56
N TYR A 417 14.97 -3.01 1.82
CA TYR A 417 15.99 -3.91 2.36
C TYR A 417 17.28 -3.78 1.58
N LYS A 418 18.38 -3.96 2.29
CA LYS A 418 19.68 -4.29 1.73
C LYS A 418 19.87 -5.80 1.79
N VAL A 419 20.25 -6.39 0.67
CA VAL A 419 20.52 -7.82 0.55
C VAL A 419 22.01 -7.98 0.27
N THR A 420 22.74 -8.54 1.23
CA THR A 420 24.20 -8.62 1.21
C THR A 420 24.65 -10.08 1.15
N SER A 421 25.53 -10.42 0.22
CA SER A 421 26.14 -11.75 0.20
C SER A 421 26.99 -11.97 1.46
N ALA A 422 26.74 -13.06 2.18
CA ALA A 422 27.51 -13.44 3.36
C ALA A 422 28.93 -13.93 3.00
N SER A 423 29.19 -14.24 1.74
CA SER A 423 30.48 -14.72 1.28
C SER A 423 31.52 -13.59 1.11
N ASN A 424 31.07 -12.39 0.66
CA ASN A 424 31.99 -11.31 0.27
C ASN A 424 31.53 -9.90 0.68
N GLY A 425 30.36 -9.76 1.33
CA GLY A 425 29.86 -8.48 1.81
C GLY A 425 29.34 -7.52 0.73
N LYS A 426 29.17 -7.98 -0.50
CA LYS A 426 28.63 -7.18 -1.61
C LYS A 426 27.09 -7.18 -1.58
N LEU A 427 26.51 -6.10 -2.04
CA LEU A 427 25.05 -5.87 -2.11
C LEU A 427 24.47 -6.36 -3.44
N LEU A 428 23.24 -6.83 -3.39
CA LEU A 428 22.40 -7.09 -4.56
C LEU A 428 22.22 -5.77 -5.34
N ASP A 429 22.65 -5.71 -6.59
CA ASP A 429 22.91 -4.50 -7.36
C ASP A 429 22.35 -4.58 -8.78
N LEU A 430 21.86 -3.45 -9.31
CA LEU A 430 21.53 -3.31 -10.73
C LEU A 430 22.78 -2.98 -11.54
N GLU A 431 23.04 -3.76 -12.61
CA GLU A 431 24.16 -3.57 -13.49
C GLU A 431 24.24 -2.14 -14.03
N GLY A 432 25.37 -1.46 -13.79
CA GLY A 432 25.62 -0.12 -14.31
C GLY A 432 24.62 0.94 -13.86
N GLU A 433 23.86 0.69 -12.77
CA GLU A 433 22.78 1.58 -12.28
C GLU A 433 21.65 1.76 -13.31
N HIS A 434 21.55 0.86 -14.31
CA HIS A 434 20.50 0.88 -15.31
C HIS A 434 19.15 0.49 -14.72
N LEU A 435 18.08 1.11 -15.22
CA LEU A 435 16.73 0.98 -14.64
C LEU A 435 15.74 0.28 -15.58
N GLU A 436 16.16 0.00 -16.82
CA GLU A 436 15.31 -0.54 -17.86
C GLU A 436 15.02 -2.03 -17.65
N ILE A 437 13.91 -2.50 -18.20
CA ILE A 437 13.59 -3.93 -18.27
C ILE A 437 14.70 -4.67 -19.01
N GLY A 438 15.13 -5.81 -18.47
CA GLY A 438 16.24 -6.59 -18.97
C GLY A 438 17.59 -6.29 -18.30
N THR A 439 17.67 -5.22 -17.50
CA THR A 439 18.87 -4.94 -16.69
C THR A 439 19.19 -6.12 -15.80
N LYS A 440 20.40 -6.61 -15.88
CA LYS A 440 20.87 -7.74 -15.09
C LYS A 440 21.14 -7.35 -13.64
N VAL A 441 21.01 -8.31 -12.76
CA VAL A 441 21.22 -8.15 -11.33
C VAL A 441 22.44 -8.95 -10.90
N GLY A 442 23.31 -8.29 -10.16
CA GLY A 442 24.55 -8.85 -9.67
C GLY A 442 24.88 -8.43 -8.25
N LEU A 443 26.17 -8.46 -7.90
CA LEU A 443 26.68 -8.08 -6.58
C LEU A 443 27.74 -6.98 -6.69
N TRP A 444 27.55 -5.85 -5.98
CA TRP A 444 28.52 -4.76 -5.97
C TRP A 444 28.74 -4.17 -4.59
N GLN A 445 29.88 -3.49 -4.44
CA GLN A 445 30.22 -2.85 -3.15
C GLN A 445 29.27 -1.69 -2.83
N ALA A 446 29.00 -1.47 -1.55
CA ALA A 446 28.25 -0.31 -1.12
C ALA A 446 28.99 0.98 -1.50
N SER A 447 28.26 2.01 -1.96
CA SER A 447 28.82 3.34 -2.17
C SER A 447 29.00 4.05 -0.83
N ALA A 448 30.19 4.59 -0.61
CA ALA A 448 30.50 5.37 0.59
C ALA A 448 29.86 6.79 0.57
N THR A 449 29.43 7.27 -0.60
CA THR A 449 29.01 8.66 -0.83
C THR A 449 27.50 8.84 -1.05
N GLY A 450 26.69 7.80 -0.84
CA GLY A 450 25.23 7.82 -1.07
C GLY A 450 24.85 7.32 -2.48
N GLY A 451 23.56 7.42 -2.82
CA GLY A 451 23.07 6.99 -4.14
C GLY A 451 22.93 5.46 -4.27
N ASN A 452 22.43 4.78 -3.22
CA ASN A 452 22.34 3.32 -3.23
C ASN A 452 20.94 2.78 -3.63
N ALA A 453 20.06 3.61 -4.19
CA ALA A 453 18.71 3.17 -4.51
C ALA A 453 18.66 1.94 -5.46
N HIS A 454 19.64 1.79 -6.36
CA HIS A 454 19.82 0.65 -7.24
C HIS A 454 20.31 -0.63 -6.51
N ARG A 455 20.67 -0.53 -5.22
CA ARG A 455 21.07 -1.62 -4.31
C ARG A 455 20.06 -1.86 -3.19
N GLU A 456 18.94 -1.17 -3.25
CA GLU A 456 17.86 -1.25 -2.27
C GLU A 456 16.62 -1.87 -2.91
N TRP A 457 16.02 -2.81 -2.19
CA TRP A 457 14.93 -3.63 -2.71
C TRP A 457 13.73 -3.55 -1.77
N ARG A 458 12.57 -3.26 -2.31
CA ARG A 458 11.32 -3.51 -1.59
C ARG A 458 11.03 -5.00 -1.66
N ILE A 459 10.84 -5.62 -0.51
CA ILE A 459 10.46 -7.03 -0.45
C ILE A 459 9.02 -7.07 0.02
N LEU A 460 8.14 -7.39 -0.92
CA LEU A 460 6.70 -7.34 -0.75
C LEU A 460 6.16 -8.75 -0.69
N SER A 461 5.26 -9.04 0.26
CA SER A 461 4.51 -10.30 0.23
C SER A 461 3.67 -10.33 -1.05
N VAL A 462 3.74 -11.43 -1.78
CA VAL A 462 2.83 -11.64 -2.90
C VAL A 462 1.46 -11.91 -2.29
N PRO A 463 0.41 -11.13 -2.63
CA PRO A 463 -0.90 -11.37 -2.09
C PRO A 463 -1.34 -12.77 -2.53
N PHE A 464 -1.43 -13.67 -1.57
CA PHE A 464 -2.28 -14.84 -1.71
C PHE A 464 -3.70 -14.40 -1.38
N THR A 465 -4.65 -14.88 -2.14
CA THR A 465 -6.02 -15.01 -1.66
C THR A 465 -5.95 -15.61 -0.26
N ALA A 466 -6.54 -14.93 0.70
CA ALA A 466 -6.50 -15.32 2.10
C ALA A 466 -6.67 -16.84 2.26
N VAL A 467 -5.75 -17.45 2.99
CA VAL A 467 -6.04 -18.77 3.58
C VAL A 467 -7.25 -18.53 4.47
N PRO A 468 -8.37 -19.24 4.31
CA PRO A 468 -9.49 -19.12 5.22
C PRO A 468 -8.97 -19.47 6.61
N MET A 469 -9.09 -18.53 7.56
CA MET A 469 -8.87 -18.87 8.96
C MET A 469 -9.90 -19.94 9.33
N SER A 470 -9.44 -21.07 9.81
CA SER A 470 -10.25 -22.19 10.25
C SER A 470 -11.16 -21.78 11.41
N GLY A 471 -12.38 -21.34 11.09
CA GLY A 471 -13.51 -21.46 11.98
C GLY A 471 -14.09 -22.85 11.75
N GLU A 472 -14.39 -23.57 12.80
CA GLU A 472 -14.88 -24.93 12.91
C GLU A 472 -15.39 -25.57 11.59
N THR A 473 -14.61 -26.47 11.05
CA THR A 473 -15.01 -27.30 9.91
C THR A 473 -15.99 -28.38 10.38
N THR A 474 -17.26 -28.20 10.02
CA THR A 474 -18.13 -29.39 9.86
C THR A 474 -17.71 -30.08 8.57
N ALA A 475 -17.72 -31.41 8.60
CA ALA A 475 -17.11 -32.33 7.63
C ALA A 475 -17.67 -32.26 6.17
N ASP A 476 -18.40 -31.24 5.78
CA ASP A 476 -19.03 -31.10 4.47
C ASP A 476 -18.54 -29.89 3.62
N ASP A 477 -17.63 -29.05 4.15
CA ASP A 477 -17.01 -27.98 3.37
C ASP A 477 -15.63 -28.42 2.84
N ILE A 478 -15.64 -29.11 1.71
CA ILE A 478 -14.45 -29.19 0.84
C ILE A 478 -14.30 -27.81 0.21
N ALA A 479 -13.50 -26.96 0.86
CA ALA A 479 -13.15 -25.65 0.35
C ALA A 479 -12.52 -25.79 -1.04
N SER A 480 -13.11 -25.14 -2.04
CA SER A 480 -12.49 -24.95 -3.35
C SER A 480 -11.18 -24.17 -3.15
N GLU A 481 -10.05 -24.76 -3.55
CA GLU A 481 -8.77 -24.05 -3.49
C GLU A 481 -8.81 -22.79 -4.37
N PRO A 482 -8.14 -21.69 -3.95
CA PRO A 482 -8.23 -20.42 -4.64
C PRO A 482 -7.71 -20.52 -6.08
N THR A 483 -8.51 -20.04 -6.99
CA THR A 483 -8.21 -20.02 -8.43
C THR A 483 -7.95 -18.59 -8.87
N LEU A 484 -6.75 -18.29 -9.35
CA LEU A 484 -6.42 -16.98 -9.90
C LEU A 484 -6.86 -16.90 -11.37
N VAL A 485 -7.58 -15.85 -11.75
CA VAL A 485 -8.06 -15.63 -13.11
C VAL A 485 -7.62 -14.25 -13.60
N TYR A 486 -6.93 -14.20 -14.74
CA TYR A 486 -6.49 -12.94 -15.37
C TYR A 486 -6.43 -13.07 -16.89
N SER A 487 -6.10 -11.99 -17.61
CA SER A 487 -5.89 -12.03 -19.06
C SER A 487 -4.45 -11.72 -19.45
N ALA A 488 -3.92 -12.46 -20.43
CA ALA A 488 -2.63 -12.19 -21.05
C ALA A 488 -2.64 -12.65 -22.51
N ASN A 489 -2.02 -11.87 -23.39
CA ASN A 489 -1.83 -12.20 -24.81
C ASN A 489 -3.12 -12.57 -25.58
N GLY A 490 -4.25 -11.93 -25.25
CA GLY A 490 -5.54 -12.23 -25.88
C GLY A 490 -6.24 -13.49 -25.35
N GLU A 491 -5.77 -14.02 -24.23
CA GLU A 491 -6.34 -15.22 -23.58
C GLU A 491 -6.77 -14.91 -22.15
N ILE A 492 -7.77 -15.63 -21.67
CA ILE A 492 -8.06 -15.74 -20.23
C ILE A 492 -7.18 -16.86 -19.67
N ILE A 493 -6.47 -16.57 -18.59
CA ILE A 493 -5.60 -17.51 -17.90
C ILE A 493 -6.21 -17.85 -16.55
N ILE A 494 -6.40 -19.13 -16.30
CA ILE A 494 -6.82 -19.65 -15.00
C ILE A 494 -5.65 -20.42 -14.41
N VAL A 495 -5.19 -20.01 -13.22
CA VAL A 495 -4.15 -20.69 -12.45
C VAL A 495 -4.81 -21.35 -11.25
N SER A 496 -4.75 -22.67 -11.17
CA SER A 496 -5.25 -23.46 -10.04
C SER A 496 -4.09 -24.15 -9.36
N LEU A 497 -4.05 -24.07 -8.03
CA LEU A 497 -3.00 -24.68 -7.22
C LEU A 497 -3.23 -26.19 -6.99
N SER A 498 -4.43 -26.71 -7.26
CA SER A 498 -4.72 -28.14 -7.22
C SER A 498 -5.15 -28.66 -8.59
N ALA A 499 -4.66 -29.84 -8.92
CA ALA A 499 -5.08 -30.61 -10.11
C ALA A 499 -6.45 -31.29 -9.94
N SER A 500 -7.26 -30.88 -8.98
CA SER A 500 -8.62 -31.39 -8.80
C SER A 500 -9.51 -30.84 -9.90
N SER A 501 -10.37 -31.70 -10.47
CA SER A 501 -11.22 -31.47 -11.63
C SER A 501 -12.30 -30.39 -11.46
N SER A 502 -11.90 -29.19 -11.07
CA SER A 502 -12.78 -28.02 -10.99
C SER A 502 -13.21 -27.59 -12.40
N MET A 503 -14.46 -27.22 -12.54
CA MET A 503 -15.01 -26.71 -13.81
C MET A 503 -14.91 -25.17 -13.85
N TYR A 504 -14.61 -24.63 -15.02
CA TYR A 504 -14.72 -23.19 -15.27
C TYR A 504 -15.86 -22.91 -16.26
N SER A 505 -16.42 -21.71 -16.18
CA SER A 505 -17.38 -21.16 -17.14
C SER A 505 -17.06 -19.70 -17.42
N VAL A 506 -17.06 -19.30 -18.68
CA VAL A 506 -16.78 -17.93 -19.12
C VAL A 506 -18.04 -17.31 -19.70
N TYR A 507 -18.41 -16.13 -19.24
CA TYR A 507 -19.59 -15.40 -19.68
C TYR A 507 -19.18 -14.03 -20.23
N ASN A 508 -19.85 -13.56 -21.27
CA ASN A 508 -19.70 -12.18 -21.73
C ASN A 508 -20.52 -11.20 -20.87
N ILE A 509 -20.39 -9.91 -21.11
CA ILE A 509 -21.09 -8.85 -20.35
C ILE A 509 -22.62 -8.92 -20.44
N LYS A 510 -23.18 -9.67 -21.42
CA LYS A 510 -24.63 -9.91 -21.57
C LYS A 510 -25.09 -11.11 -20.75
N GLY A 511 -24.20 -11.77 -20.00
CA GLY A 511 -24.49 -12.97 -19.24
C GLY A 511 -24.59 -14.25 -20.08
N GLN A 512 -24.21 -14.22 -21.35
CA GLN A 512 -24.21 -15.39 -22.22
C GLN A 512 -22.94 -16.18 -22.03
N MET A 513 -23.05 -17.50 -21.86
CA MET A 513 -21.91 -18.39 -21.76
C MET A 513 -21.13 -18.41 -23.08
N VAL A 514 -19.83 -18.10 -23.01
CA VAL A 514 -18.91 -18.12 -24.15
C VAL A 514 -18.26 -19.48 -24.29
N THR A 515 -17.78 -20.02 -23.16
CA THR A 515 -17.16 -21.36 -23.10
C THR A 515 -17.18 -21.91 -21.66
N ASN A 516 -17.00 -23.19 -21.54
CA ASN A 516 -16.78 -23.89 -20.27
C ASN A 516 -15.81 -25.05 -20.45
N GLY A 517 -15.29 -25.56 -19.37
CA GLY A 517 -14.39 -26.72 -19.41
C GLY A 517 -13.88 -27.12 -18.02
N ALA A 518 -13.10 -28.18 -17.98
CA ALA A 518 -12.45 -28.64 -16.77
C ALA A 518 -11.04 -28.06 -16.66
N ILE A 519 -10.65 -27.64 -15.46
CA ILE A 519 -9.26 -27.26 -15.12
C ILE A 519 -8.47 -28.55 -14.94
N LYS A 520 -7.64 -28.87 -15.92
CA LYS A 520 -6.87 -30.14 -15.96
C LYS A 520 -5.38 -29.97 -15.67
N SER A 521 -4.94 -28.72 -15.50
CA SER A 521 -3.53 -28.38 -15.28
C SER A 521 -3.42 -27.16 -14.37
N ALA A 522 -2.26 -26.95 -13.79
CA ALA A 522 -2.00 -25.78 -12.95
C ALA A 522 -2.23 -24.43 -13.68
N VAL A 523 -2.15 -24.43 -15.02
CA VAL A 523 -2.45 -23.26 -15.85
C VAL A 523 -3.36 -23.68 -17.00
N THR A 524 -4.56 -23.11 -17.07
CA THR A 524 -5.50 -23.30 -18.16
C THR A 524 -5.62 -22.01 -18.96
N LYS A 525 -5.39 -22.07 -20.28
CA LYS A 525 -5.46 -20.94 -21.21
C LYS A 525 -6.71 -21.05 -22.05
N ILE A 526 -7.46 -19.97 -22.14
CA ILE A 526 -8.75 -19.92 -22.84
C ILE A 526 -8.69 -18.77 -23.85
N PRO A 527 -8.53 -19.05 -25.14
CA PRO A 527 -8.57 -18.02 -26.17
C PRO A 527 -9.99 -17.45 -26.29
N VAL A 528 -10.10 -16.14 -26.25
CA VAL A 528 -11.37 -15.40 -26.43
C VAL A 528 -11.12 -14.13 -27.23
N GLU A 529 -12.18 -13.56 -27.80
CA GLU A 529 -12.08 -12.25 -28.44
C GLU A 529 -11.84 -11.14 -27.42
N LYS A 530 -11.39 -9.97 -27.90
CA LYS A 530 -11.23 -8.78 -27.03
C LYS A 530 -12.58 -8.40 -26.42
N GLY A 531 -12.58 -8.20 -25.10
CA GLY A 531 -13.81 -7.87 -24.40
C GLY A 531 -13.74 -8.09 -22.90
N PHE A 532 -14.85 -7.81 -22.23
CA PHE A 532 -15.02 -8.07 -20.80
C PHE A 532 -15.74 -9.40 -20.58
N TYR A 533 -15.24 -10.16 -19.63
CA TYR A 533 -15.74 -11.49 -19.31
C TYR A 533 -15.92 -11.66 -17.80
N VAL A 534 -16.85 -12.51 -17.41
CA VAL A 534 -16.96 -13.06 -16.07
C VAL A 534 -16.56 -14.52 -16.15
N VAL A 535 -15.53 -14.90 -15.43
CA VAL A 535 -15.03 -16.28 -15.34
C VAL A 535 -15.46 -16.84 -14.00
N ARG A 536 -16.18 -17.93 -14.02
CA ARG A 536 -16.59 -18.64 -12.82
C ARG A 536 -15.80 -19.94 -12.69
N CYS A 537 -15.18 -20.13 -11.51
CA CYS A 537 -14.46 -21.35 -11.14
C CYS A 537 -15.06 -21.86 -9.82
N GLY A 538 -15.82 -22.94 -9.87
CA GLY A 538 -16.56 -23.41 -8.69
C GLY A 538 -17.58 -22.36 -8.21
N ASN A 539 -17.43 -21.92 -6.95
CA ASN A 539 -18.29 -20.91 -6.34
C ASN A 539 -17.77 -19.46 -6.51
N GLU A 540 -16.57 -19.29 -7.03
CA GLU A 540 -15.94 -17.99 -7.23
C GLU A 540 -16.18 -17.46 -8.66
N ALA A 541 -16.26 -16.14 -8.80
CA ALA A 541 -16.45 -15.49 -10.09
C ALA A 541 -15.58 -14.23 -10.17
N GLU A 542 -14.73 -14.17 -11.20
CA GLU A 542 -13.81 -13.07 -11.46
C GLU A 542 -14.15 -12.34 -12.76
N LYS A 543 -13.92 -11.01 -12.78
CA LYS A 543 -14.09 -10.18 -13.98
C LYS A 543 -12.74 -10.00 -14.66
N VAL A 544 -12.68 -10.27 -15.95
CA VAL A 544 -11.46 -10.22 -16.74
C VAL A 544 -11.69 -9.37 -17.99
N MET A 545 -10.78 -8.47 -18.27
CA MET A 545 -10.75 -7.70 -19.52
C MET A 545 -9.65 -8.27 -20.42
N VAL A 546 -10.02 -8.76 -21.59
CA VAL A 546 -9.09 -9.22 -22.64
C VAL A 546 -8.89 -8.12 -23.67
N LYS A 547 -7.64 -7.66 -23.82
CA LYS A 547 -7.24 -6.54 -24.69
C LYS A 547 -6.78 -6.98 -26.08
#